data_0e89d92919baef29c0659109d5b321af
#
_entry.id   0e89d92919baef29c0659109d5b321af
#
_cell.length_a   1.000
_cell.length_b   1.000
_cell.length_c   1.000
_cell.angle_alpha   90.00
_cell.angle_beta   90.00
_cell.angle_gamma   90.00
#
_symmetry.space_group_name_H-M   'P 1'
#
loop_
_entity.id
_entity.type
_entity.pdbx_description
1 polymer ?
#
loop_
_entity_poly.entity_id
_entity_poly.type
_entity_poly.pdbx_seq_one_letter_code
_entity_poly.pdbx_strand_id
1 'polypeptide(L)' 'MPKIIVTGGAGFIGSHIVDRLIADGYEVHVVDNLSAGKKENINPKAIF' A
#
# COMPACT_ATOMS: atom_id res chain seq x y z
N MET A 1 3.93 15.81 -4.56
CA MET A 1 4.47 14.58 -3.95
C MET A 1 4.70 13.52 -4.99
N PRO A 2 5.80 12.78 -4.92
CA PRO A 2 6.03 11.68 -5.86
C PRO A 2 4.95 10.60 -5.69
N LYS A 3 4.59 9.98 -6.79
CA LYS A 3 3.67 8.85 -6.80
C LYS A 3 4.46 7.55 -6.84
N ILE A 4 4.05 6.59 -6.02
CA ILE A 4 4.65 5.27 -5.97
C ILE A 4 3.56 4.23 -6.14
N ILE A 5 3.81 3.23 -6.98
CA ILE A 5 2.90 2.11 -7.16
C ILE A 5 3.49 0.92 -6.41
N VAL A 6 2.70 0.32 -5.52
CA VAL A 6 3.11 -0.86 -4.76
C VAL A 6 2.21 -2.01 -5.18
N THR A 7 2.79 -3.06 -5.76
CA THR A 7 2.07 -4.28 -6.05
C THR A 7 2.13 -5.19 -4.83
N GLY A 8 1.03 -5.86 -4.51
CA GLY A 8 0.96 -6.69 -3.32
C GLY A 8 0.86 -5.90 -2.02
N GLY A 9 0.39 -4.65 -2.08
CA GLY A 9 0.33 -3.78 -0.90
C GLY A 9 -0.68 -4.19 0.16
N ALA A 10 -1.55 -5.15 -0.14
CA ALA A 10 -2.49 -5.69 0.85
C ALA A 10 -1.91 -6.90 1.59
N GLY A 11 -0.75 -7.43 1.17
CA GLY A 11 -0.05 -8.48 1.89
C GLY A 11 0.67 -7.94 3.12
N PHE A 12 1.14 -8.86 3.98
CA PHE A 12 1.77 -8.46 5.23
C PHE A 12 2.99 -7.57 5.02
N ILE A 13 3.93 -8.01 4.18
CA ILE A 13 5.16 -7.24 3.92
C ILE A 13 4.84 -5.98 3.14
N GLY A 14 3.99 -6.09 2.11
CA GLY A 14 3.62 -4.95 1.29
C GLY A 14 2.91 -3.86 2.08
N SER A 15 2.05 -4.24 3.04
CA SER A 15 1.34 -3.25 3.86
C SER A 15 2.30 -2.45 4.73
N HIS A 16 3.37 -3.06 5.25
CA HIS A 16 4.38 -2.34 6.01
C HIS A 16 5.15 -1.36 5.12
N ILE A 17 5.46 -1.75 3.89
CA ILE A 17 6.12 -0.87 2.93
C ILE A 17 5.23 0.33 2.62
N VAL A 18 3.95 0.10 2.39
CA VAL A 18 2.99 1.18 2.13
C VAL A 18 2.94 2.15 3.30
N ASP A 19 2.86 1.64 4.52
CA ASP A 19 2.81 2.48 5.71
C ASP A 19 4.05 3.37 5.82
N ARG A 20 5.22 2.82 5.54
CA ARG A 20 6.46 3.60 5.60
C ARG A 20 6.51 4.67 4.53
N LEU A 21 6.11 4.35 3.31
CA LEU A 21 6.11 5.32 2.22
C LEU A 21 5.15 6.46 2.48
N ILE A 22 3.97 6.17 3.03
CA ILE A 22 3.01 7.20 3.41
C ILE A 22 3.58 8.09 4.50
N ALA A 23 4.24 7.50 5.49
CA ALA A 23 4.87 8.26 6.56
C ALA A 23 5.96 9.20 6.03
N ASP A 24 6.64 8.79 4.95
CA ASP A 24 7.67 9.60 4.31
C ASP A 24 7.11 10.65 3.35
N GLY A 25 5.79 10.72 3.18
CA GLY A 25 5.14 11.77 2.38
C GLY A 25 4.89 11.43 0.92
N TYR A 26 4.97 10.17 0.55
CA TYR A 26 4.68 9.73 -0.82
C TYR A 26 3.18 9.51 -1.02
N GLU A 27 2.71 9.75 -2.26
CA GLU A 27 1.38 9.33 -2.68
C GLU A 27 1.47 7.87 -3.13
N VAL A 28 0.87 6.97 -2.39
CA VAL A 28 1.02 5.53 -2.62
C VAL A 28 -0.25 4.96 -3.26
N HIS A 29 -0.07 4.32 -4.40
CA HIS A 29 -1.14 3.60 -5.11
C HIS A 29 -0.88 2.11 -4.96
N VAL A 30 -1.87 1.38 -4.47
CA VAL A 30 -1.76 -0.06 -4.24
C VAL A 30 -2.46 -0.81 -5.36
N VAL A 31 -1.75 -1.77 -5.94
CA VAL A 31 -2.32 -2.71 -6.92
C VAL A 31 -2.23 -4.11 -6.33
N ASP A 32 -3.37 -4.70 -6.02
CA ASP A 32 -3.41 -6.01 -5.38
C ASP A 32 -4.73 -6.69 -5.75
N ASN A 33 -4.66 -7.98 -6.07
CA ASN A 33 -5.86 -8.76 -6.35
C ASN A 33 -6.47 -9.40 -5.10
N LEU A 34 -5.87 -9.15 -3.93
CA LEU A 34 -6.31 -9.64 -2.63
C LEU A 34 -6.28 -11.17 -2.51
N SER A 35 -5.48 -11.85 -3.33
CA SER A 35 -5.40 -13.31 -3.28
C SER A 35 -4.69 -13.81 -2.02
N ALA A 36 -3.76 -13.04 -1.49
CA ALA A 36 -2.97 -13.39 -0.30
C ALA A 36 -3.07 -12.36 0.82
N GLY A 37 -3.72 -11.23 0.56
CA GLY A 37 -3.87 -10.16 1.53
C GLY A 37 -5.33 -9.77 1.71
N LYS A 38 -5.59 -8.81 2.57
CA LYS A 38 -6.94 -8.32 2.84
C LYS A 38 -6.97 -6.82 2.63
N LYS A 39 -8.07 -6.32 2.09
CA LYS A 39 -8.27 -4.90 1.85
C LYS A 39 -8.09 -4.08 3.14
N GLU A 40 -8.52 -4.62 4.26
CA GLU A 40 -8.39 -3.95 5.55
C GLU A 40 -6.96 -3.80 6.04
N ASN A 41 -6.01 -4.52 5.42
CA ASN A 41 -4.58 -4.36 5.71
C ASN A 41 -3.97 -3.16 4.99
N ILE A 42 -4.70 -2.57 4.04
CA ILE A 42 -4.20 -1.44 3.28
C ILE A 42 -4.37 -0.17 4.10
N ASN A 43 -3.30 0.63 4.18
CA ASN A 43 -3.36 1.91 4.88
C ASN A 43 -4.47 2.78 4.27
N PRO A 44 -5.35 3.35 5.09
CA PRO A 44 -6.47 4.16 4.58
C PRO A 44 -6.02 5.40 3.81
N LYS A 45 -4.79 5.83 3.96
CA LYS A 45 -4.24 6.97 3.21
C LYS A 45 -3.71 6.57 1.84
N ALA A 46 -3.58 5.26 1.57
CA ALA A 46 -3.18 4.79 0.25
C ALA A 46 -4.38 4.76 -0.69
N ILE A 47 -4.10 4.86 -1.99
CA ILE A 47 -5.12 4.75 -3.02
C ILE A 47 -5.12 3.31 -3.54
N PHE A 48 -6.26 2.65 -3.44
CA PHE A 48 -6.39 1.24 -3.85
C PHE A 48 -7.05 1.12 -5.20
#